data_34ce0156bd8b36ec39a0e5728d938111
#
_entry.id   34ce0156bd8b36ec39a0e5728d938111
#
_cell.length_a   1.000
_cell.length_b   1.000
_cell.length_c   1.000
_cell.angle_alpha   90.00
_cell.angle_beta   90.00
_cell.angle_gamma   90.00
#
_symmetry.space_group_name_H-M   'P 1'
#
loop_
_entity.id
_entity.type
_entity.pdbx_description
1 polymer ?
#
loop_
_entity_poly.entity_id
_entity_poly.type
_entity_poly.pdbx_seq_one_letter_code
_entity_poly.pdbx_strand_id
1 'polypeptide(L)'
;MFQALNDLRGALGVGLLAQNAALDAAAQAHAEYLQSNRVVSHDEDPANAGYYADTPLARARKAGAPDIEWIGEVAAAQGAGVDVAADARGCFDQWYTTVYHLQGVIDNAESVGVGFVPARNGWFSTCVLMFGTSTAVPPGPQANSPPYAGGQQIATNTIVTVPRAGEVAVQPGFNASGELPNPAPDLSAPGRPLMVYVNGANGEVLTVSSFRLFDGTGAEVPTRALVSEAAKPGSMASAVADPNGQYLRRNAVFLLPLAPLKSGATYTVSFAGARAGTPLSTSWSFTTVAASVP
;
A
#
# COMPACT_ATOMS: atom_id res chain seq x y z
N MET A 1 -8.44 -1.31 13.07
CA MET A 1 -8.00 -1.03 11.68
C MET A 1 -8.45 0.34 11.20
N PHE A 2 -9.73 0.70 11.19
CA PHE A 2 -10.23 2.00 10.71
C PHE A 2 -9.50 3.20 11.32
N GLN A 3 -9.39 3.26 12.65
CA GLN A 3 -8.69 4.34 13.34
C GLN A 3 -7.21 4.40 12.92
N ALA A 4 -6.50 3.27 12.93
CA ALA A 4 -5.08 3.22 12.55
C ALA A 4 -4.84 3.68 11.09
N LEU A 5 -5.76 3.31 10.18
CA LEU A 5 -5.75 3.79 8.80
C LEU A 5 -5.87 5.31 8.72
N ASN A 6 -6.86 5.89 9.41
CA ASN A 6 -7.07 7.33 9.40
C ASN A 6 -5.99 8.11 10.15
N ASP A 7 -5.41 7.55 11.21
CA ASP A 7 -4.25 8.13 11.89
C ASP A 7 -3.04 8.22 10.94
N LEU A 8 -2.77 7.14 10.18
CA LEU A 8 -1.72 7.14 9.17
C LEU A 8 -2.02 8.16 8.07
N ARG A 9 -3.21 8.13 7.48
CA ARG A 9 -3.60 9.01 6.38
C ARG A 9 -3.55 10.48 6.79
N GLY A 10 -4.04 10.80 8.00
CA GLY A 10 -3.93 12.14 8.57
C GLY A 10 -2.48 12.58 8.77
N ALA A 11 -1.62 11.70 9.26
CA ALA A 11 -0.20 11.97 9.43
C ALA A 11 0.57 12.14 8.10
N LEU A 12 0.08 11.53 7.01
CA LEU A 12 0.63 11.68 5.66
C LEU A 12 0.01 12.84 4.87
N GLY A 13 -1.11 13.41 5.36
CA GLY A 13 -1.82 14.50 4.68
C GLY A 13 -2.56 14.06 3.41
N VAL A 14 -2.97 12.78 3.32
CA VAL A 14 -3.65 12.22 2.14
C VAL A 14 -5.19 12.21 2.26
N GLY A 15 -5.74 12.86 3.28
CA GLY A 15 -7.18 12.92 3.54
C GLY A 15 -7.72 11.70 4.29
N LEU A 16 -8.68 11.96 5.18
CA LEU A 16 -9.32 10.91 5.99
C LEU A 16 -10.44 10.22 5.21
N LEU A 17 -10.69 8.95 5.50
CA LEU A 17 -11.75 8.16 4.89
C LEU A 17 -13.00 8.16 5.78
N ALA A 18 -14.16 8.28 5.15
CA ALA A 18 -15.43 8.01 5.81
C ALA A 18 -15.68 6.49 5.89
N GLN A 19 -16.22 6.01 7.02
CA GLN A 19 -16.65 4.63 7.08
C GLN A 19 -17.93 4.43 6.25
N ASN A 20 -18.00 3.34 5.47
CA ASN A 20 -19.11 3.03 4.59
C ASN A 20 -19.68 1.65 4.92
N ALA A 21 -20.94 1.61 5.36
CA ALA A 21 -21.59 0.39 5.82
C ALA A 21 -21.74 -0.69 4.73
N ALA A 22 -21.93 -0.30 3.45
CA ALA A 22 -21.98 -1.26 2.36
C ALA A 22 -20.61 -1.90 2.11
N LEU A 23 -19.55 -1.08 2.19
CA LEU A 23 -18.18 -1.59 2.06
C LEU A 23 -17.76 -2.42 3.29
N ASP A 24 -18.21 -2.08 4.51
CA ASP A 24 -18.02 -2.91 5.71
C ASP A 24 -18.65 -4.30 5.51
N ALA A 25 -19.89 -4.36 5.03
CA ALA A 25 -20.59 -5.63 4.80
C ALA A 25 -19.87 -6.49 3.74
N ALA A 26 -19.42 -5.89 2.65
CA ALA A 26 -18.68 -6.58 1.60
C ALA A 26 -17.30 -7.06 2.08
N ALA A 27 -16.56 -6.21 2.81
CA ALA A 27 -15.25 -6.54 3.37
C ALA A 27 -15.34 -7.65 4.42
N GLN A 28 -16.36 -7.61 5.29
CA GLN A 28 -16.58 -8.64 6.30
C GLN A 28 -16.94 -9.98 5.67
N ALA A 29 -17.84 -9.99 4.67
CA ALA A 29 -18.18 -11.22 3.95
C ALA A 29 -16.94 -11.85 3.29
N HIS A 30 -16.09 -11.04 2.68
CA HIS A 30 -14.85 -11.53 2.09
C HIS A 30 -13.85 -12.02 3.14
N ALA A 31 -13.68 -11.34 4.26
CA ALA A 31 -12.81 -11.81 5.34
C ALA A 31 -13.28 -13.18 5.88
N GLU A 32 -14.59 -13.41 5.97
CA GLU A 32 -15.17 -14.71 6.37
C GLU A 32 -14.95 -15.80 5.31
N TYR A 33 -15.05 -15.46 4.01
CA TYR A 33 -14.72 -16.36 2.91
C TYR A 33 -13.25 -16.79 2.97
N LEU A 34 -12.32 -15.83 3.09
CA LEU A 34 -10.89 -16.09 3.20
C LEU A 34 -10.56 -17.00 4.38
N GLN A 35 -11.17 -16.73 5.55
CA GLN A 35 -10.97 -17.52 6.76
C GLN A 35 -11.51 -18.94 6.60
N SER A 36 -12.68 -19.09 6.00
CA SER A 36 -13.34 -20.40 5.85
C SER A 36 -12.60 -21.33 4.88
N ASN A 37 -12.02 -20.77 3.83
CA ASN A 37 -11.33 -21.51 2.79
C ASN A 37 -9.81 -21.53 2.95
N ARG A 38 -9.26 -20.82 3.96
CA ARG A 38 -7.82 -20.75 4.23
C ARG A 38 -7.01 -20.28 3.03
N VAL A 39 -7.48 -19.21 2.39
CA VAL A 39 -6.85 -18.60 1.22
C VAL A 39 -6.69 -17.10 1.42
N VAL A 40 -5.79 -16.48 0.65
CA VAL A 40 -5.73 -15.02 0.46
C VAL A 40 -5.87 -14.77 -1.04
N SER A 41 -6.92 -14.10 -1.43
CA SER A 41 -7.30 -13.84 -2.81
C SER A 41 -8.17 -12.60 -2.87
N HIS A 42 -8.22 -11.93 -4.00
CA HIS A 42 -9.22 -10.88 -4.26
C HIS A 42 -10.52 -11.46 -4.84
N ASP A 43 -10.46 -12.62 -5.48
CA ASP A 43 -11.62 -13.26 -6.08
C ASP A 43 -12.12 -14.40 -5.19
N GLU A 44 -13.43 -14.66 -5.28
CA GLU A 44 -14.11 -15.77 -4.64
C GLU A 44 -14.59 -16.77 -5.68
N ASP A 45 -14.43 -18.07 -5.38
CA ASP A 45 -14.95 -19.17 -6.18
C ASP A 45 -16.36 -19.54 -5.67
N PRO A 46 -17.41 -19.56 -6.52
CA PRO A 46 -18.77 -19.89 -6.13
C PRO A 46 -18.93 -21.32 -5.60
N ALA A 47 -17.98 -22.21 -5.87
CA ALA A 47 -17.98 -23.56 -5.32
C ALA A 47 -17.54 -23.64 -3.86
N ASN A 48 -16.94 -22.59 -3.31
CA ASN A 48 -16.38 -22.56 -1.97
C ASN A 48 -17.37 -22.08 -0.92
N ALA A 49 -17.14 -22.51 0.32
CA ALA A 49 -17.96 -22.13 1.47
C ALA A 49 -17.89 -20.60 1.73
N GLY A 50 -19.02 -19.99 2.06
CA GLY A 50 -19.08 -18.56 2.37
C GLY A 50 -18.98 -17.64 1.16
N TYR A 51 -19.09 -18.19 -0.07
CA TYR A 51 -19.13 -17.37 -1.28
C TYR A 51 -20.16 -16.24 -1.18
N TYR A 52 -19.72 -15.04 -1.42
CA TYR A 52 -20.58 -13.86 -1.42
C TYR A 52 -20.74 -13.27 -2.84
N ALA A 53 -19.65 -12.94 -3.53
CA ALA A 53 -19.65 -12.62 -4.96
C ALA A 53 -18.21 -12.66 -5.54
N ASP A 54 -18.08 -12.85 -6.85
CA ASP A 54 -16.82 -13.18 -7.53
C ASP A 54 -15.68 -12.20 -7.25
N THR A 55 -15.90 -10.90 -7.39
CA THR A 55 -14.87 -9.86 -7.35
C THR A 55 -15.14 -8.83 -6.27
N PRO A 56 -14.13 -8.03 -5.85
CA PRO A 56 -14.33 -6.91 -4.92
C PRO A 56 -15.48 -5.97 -5.36
N LEU A 57 -15.51 -5.62 -6.65
CA LEU A 57 -16.57 -4.78 -7.21
C LEU A 57 -17.95 -5.44 -7.07
N ALA A 58 -18.06 -6.72 -7.43
CA ALA A 58 -19.33 -7.46 -7.34
C ALA A 58 -19.79 -7.57 -5.88
N ARG A 59 -18.89 -7.79 -4.92
CA ARG A 59 -19.19 -7.81 -3.49
C ARG A 59 -19.73 -6.47 -3.01
N ALA A 60 -19.07 -5.37 -3.35
CA ALA A 60 -19.52 -4.01 -3.00
C ALA A 60 -20.90 -3.71 -3.58
N ARG A 61 -21.16 -4.03 -4.86
CA ARG A 61 -22.48 -3.85 -5.51
C ARG A 61 -23.56 -4.67 -4.83
N LYS A 62 -23.29 -5.94 -4.53
CA LYS A 62 -24.22 -6.81 -3.80
C LYS A 62 -24.54 -6.27 -2.40
N ALA A 63 -23.60 -5.63 -1.75
CA ALA A 63 -23.78 -4.98 -0.46
C ALA A 63 -24.48 -3.61 -0.53
N GLY A 64 -24.73 -3.08 -1.73
CA GLY A 64 -25.48 -1.82 -1.95
C GLY A 64 -24.62 -0.60 -2.26
N ALA A 65 -23.32 -0.77 -2.57
CA ALA A 65 -22.50 0.33 -3.04
C ALA A 65 -23.01 0.86 -4.40
N PRO A 66 -23.05 2.19 -4.62
CA PRO A 66 -23.54 2.81 -5.85
C PRO A 66 -22.77 2.38 -7.09
N ASP A 67 -23.44 2.21 -8.23
CA ASP A 67 -22.82 1.77 -9.49
C ASP A 67 -21.68 2.66 -9.98
N ILE A 68 -21.72 3.94 -9.67
CA ILE A 68 -20.68 4.91 -10.04
C ILE A 68 -19.44 4.81 -9.16
N GLU A 69 -19.54 4.19 -7.98
CA GLU A 69 -18.42 4.14 -7.04
C GLU A 69 -17.32 3.22 -7.57
N TRP A 70 -16.11 3.75 -7.71
CA TRP A 70 -14.91 2.93 -7.92
C TRP A 70 -14.59 2.16 -6.64
N ILE A 71 -14.21 0.91 -6.79
CA ILE A 71 -13.89 0.03 -5.66
C ILE A 71 -12.45 -0.49 -5.78
N GLY A 72 -11.71 -0.35 -4.68
CA GLY A 72 -10.41 -0.99 -4.48
C GLY A 72 -10.44 -1.92 -3.27
N GLU A 73 -9.47 -2.82 -3.18
CA GLU A 73 -9.37 -3.75 -2.04
C GLU A 73 -7.91 -4.02 -1.69
N VAL A 74 -7.64 -4.18 -0.40
CA VAL A 74 -6.45 -4.85 0.11
C VAL A 74 -6.89 -5.95 1.07
N ALA A 75 -6.24 -7.12 0.97
CA ALA A 75 -6.52 -8.27 1.82
C ALA A 75 -5.22 -8.82 2.41
N ALA A 76 -5.30 -9.41 3.60
CA ALA A 76 -4.16 -10.03 4.26
C ALA A 76 -4.59 -11.18 5.15
N ALA A 77 -3.65 -12.09 5.39
CA ALA A 77 -3.72 -13.05 6.49
C ALA A 77 -2.56 -12.80 7.46
N GLN A 78 -2.85 -12.68 8.75
CA GLN A 78 -1.90 -12.35 9.80
C GLN A 78 -1.87 -13.43 10.86
N GLY A 79 -0.67 -13.85 11.27
CA GLY A 79 -0.49 -14.78 12.38
C GLY A 79 -1.13 -14.27 13.67
N ALA A 80 -1.60 -15.20 14.52
CA ALA A 80 -2.21 -14.85 15.78
C ALA A 80 -1.24 -14.07 16.67
N GLY A 81 -1.68 -12.90 17.12
CA GLY A 81 -1.00 -12.09 18.12
C GLY A 81 -1.40 -12.46 19.54
N VAL A 82 -1.10 -11.57 20.47
CA VAL A 82 -1.44 -11.76 21.89
C VAL A 82 -2.93 -11.55 22.19
N ASP A 83 -3.60 -10.81 21.31
CA ASP A 83 -5.05 -10.55 21.37
C ASP A 83 -5.58 -10.10 20.00
N VAL A 84 -6.90 -9.96 19.89
CA VAL A 84 -7.61 -9.55 18.66
C VAL A 84 -7.18 -8.17 18.15
N ALA A 85 -6.84 -7.25 19.06
CA ALA A 85 -6.38 -5.92 18.66
C ALA A 85 -4.96 -5.98 18.08
N ALA A 86 -4.10 -6.83 18.61
CA ALA A 86 -2.77 -7.09 18.06
C ALA A 86 -2.85 -7.74 16.67
N ASP A 87 -3.78 -8.70 16.47
CA ASP A 87 -4.04 -9.30 15.15
C ASP A 87 -4.44 -8.25 14.11
N ALA A 88 -5.43 -7.43 14.46
CA ALA A 88 -5.92 -6.37 13.58
C ALA A 88 -4.84 -5.31 13.27
N ARG A 89 -3.97 -5.02 14.23
CA ARG A 89 -2.82 -4.15 14.04
C ARG A 89 -1.79 -4.79 13.09
N GLY A 90 -1.49 -6.07 13.30
CA GLY A 90 -0.56 -6.83 12.47
C GLY A 90 -0.96 -6.84 11.00
N CYS A 91 -2.26 -6.95 10.68
CA CYS A 91 -2.75 -6.79 9.31
C CYS A 91 -2.43 -5.40 8.74
N PHE A 92 -2.70 -4.35 9.52
CA PHE A 92 -2.43 -2.98 9.10
C PHE A 92 -0.94 -2.74 8.90
N ASP A 93 -0.10 -3.20 9.84
CA ASP A 93 1.35 -3.08 9.77
C ASP A 93 1.91 -3.82 8.54
N GLN A 94 1.32 -4.97 8.19
CA GLN A 94 1.67 -5.71 6.98
C GLN A 94 1.43 -4.85 5.73
N TRP A 95 0.25 -4.27 5.55
CA TRP A 95 -0.03 -3.40 4.39
C TRP A 95 0.87 -2.15 4.37
N TYR A 96 1.14 -1.56 5.54
CA TYR A 96 2.01 -0.39 5.64
C TYR A 96 3.46 -0.68 5.26
N THR A 97 3.90 -1.95 5.34
CA THR A 97 5.29 -2.35 5.06
C THR A 97 5.51 -2.87 3.63
N THR A 98 4.50 -2.92 2.81
CA THR A 98 4.54 -3.47 1.45
C THR A 98 4.71 -2.40 0.37
N VAL A 99 4.73 -2.81 -0.89
CA VAL A 99 4.80 -1.91 -2.06
C VAL A 99 3.41 -1.61 -2.60
N TYR A 100 2.66 -2.63 -3.00
CA TYR A 100 1.38 -2.44 -3.69
C TYR A 100 0.24 -2.15 -2.72
N HIS A 101 0.16 -2.84 -1.58
CA HIS A 101 -0.89 -2.57 -0.59
C HIS A 101 -0.75 -1.19 0.04
N LEU A 102 0.49 -0.71 0.27
CA LEU A 102 0.71 0.65 0.79
C LEU A 102 0.11 1.70 -0.13
N GLN A 103 0.23 1.55 -1.46
CA GLN A 103 -0.40 2.46 -2.40
C GLN A 103 -1.92 2.47 -2.25
N GLY A 104 -2.56 1.30 -2.08
CA GLY A 104 -4.00 1.19 -1.81
C GLY A 104 -4.42 1.92 -0.54
N VAL A 105 -3.64 1.76 0.53
CA VAL A 105 -3.90 2.39 1.84
C VAL A 105 -3.85 3.91 1.78
N ILE A 106 -3.03 4.51 0.91
CA ILE A 106 -2.85 5.98 0.83
C ILE A 106 -3.53 6.63 -0.39
N ASP A 107 -4.25 5.86 -1.17
CA ASP A 107 -4.90 6.33 -2.39
C ASP A 107 -5.93 7.45 -2.16
N ASN A 108 -6.37 8.05 -3.26
CA ASN A 108 -7.38 9.11 -3.34
C ASN A 108 -8.80 8.66 -2.94
N ALA A 109 -8.95 7.56 -2.23
CA ALA A 109 -10.23 7.06 -1.76
C ALA A 109 -10.96 8.06 -0.86
N GLU A 110 -12.29 7.97 -0.82
CA GLU A 110 -13.19 8.83 -0.03
C GLU A 110 -13.79 8.07 1.14
N SER A 111 -14.03 6.77 0.95
CA SER A 111 -14.64 5.90 1.95
C SER A 111 -13.90 4.58 2.08
N VAL A 112 -14.15 3.88 3.17
CA VAL A 112 -13.59 2.56 3.45
C VAL A 112 -14.58 1.69 4.21
N GLY A 113 -14.60 0.39 3.88
CA GLY A 113 -15.17 -0.68 4.67
C GLY A 113 -14.08 -1.56 5.27
N VAL A 114 -14.34 -2.11 6.44
CA VAL A 114 -13.38 -2.93 7.20
C VAL A 114 -13.99 -4.30 7.49
N GLY A 115 -13.32 -5.36 7.03
CA GLY A 115 -13.61 -6.75 7.38
C GLY A 115 -12.47 -7.34 8.22
N PHE A 116 -12.83 -8.09 9.26
CA PHE A 116 -11.85 -8.76 10.11
C PHE A 116 -12.43 -10.03 10.72
N VAL A 117 -11.68 -11.13 10.62
CA VAL A 117 -11.99 -12.38 11.32
C VAL A 117 -10.76 -12.83 12.10
N PRO A 118 -10.87 -13.04 13.43
CA PRO A 118 -9.74 -13.48 14.23
C PRO A 118 -9.21 -14.86 13.81
N ALA A 119 -7.96 -15.12 14.13
CA ALA A 119 -7.33 -16.42 13.94
C ALA A 119 -8.15 -17.52 14.66
N ARG A 120 -8.48 -18.58 13.93
CA ARG A 120 -9.23 -19.72 14.47
C ARG A 120 -8.91 -21.01 13.73
N ASN A 121 -9.17 -22.13 14.37
CA ASN A 121 -9.00 -23.48 13.76
C ASN A 121 -7.61 -23.72 13.14
N GLY A 122 -6.55 -23.14 13.73
CA GLY A 122 -5.18 -23.29 13.23
C GLY A 122 -4.90 -22.49 11.95
N TRP A 123 -5.73 -21.50 11.60
CA TRP A 123 -5.51 -20.56 10.52
C TRP A 123 -5.32 -19.13 11.03
N PHE A 124 -4.76 -18.29 10.21
CA PHE A 124 -4.46 -16.88 10.47
C PHE A 124 -5.72 -16.02 10.66
N SER A 125 -5.58 -14.85 11.28
CA SER A 125 -6.59 -13.80 11.17
C SER A 125 -6.67 -13.32 9.73
N THR A 126 -7.89 -13.04 9.24
CA THR A 126 -8.10 -12.48 7.89
C THR A 126 -8.63 -11.06 7.97
N CYS A 127 -8.10 -10.20 7.13
CA CYS A 127 -8.33 -8.76 7.15
C CYS A 127 -8.57 -8.26 5.73
N VAL A 128 -9.58 -7.41 5.58
CA VAL A 128 -9.91 -6.79 4.30
C VAL A 128 -10.21 -5.31 4.54
N LEU A 129 -9.67 -4.44 3.68
CA LEU A 129 -10.12 -3.07 3.51
C LEU A 129 -10.66 -2.91 2.10
N MET A 130 -11.91 -2.45 1.98
CA MET A 130 -12.50 -2.04 0.71
C MET A 130 -12.56 -0.53 0.65
N PHE A 131 -12.04 0.05 -0.42
CA PHE A 131 -12.00 1.49 -0.64
C PHE A 131 -13.03 1.89 -1.68
N GLY A 132 -13.69 3.02 -1.45
CA GLY A 132 -14.68 3.60 -2.37
C GLY A 132 -14.31 5.02 -2.79
N THR A 133 -14.59 5.35 -4.04
CA THR A 133 -14.43 6.69 -4.61
C THR A 133 -15.54 6.96 -5.60
N SER A 134 -16.24 8.08 -5.45
CA SER A 134 -17.35 8.50 -6.33
C SER A 134 -17.05 9.80 -7.08
N THR A 135 -16.29 10.71 -6.45
CA THR A 135 -16.00 12.02 -7.03
C THR A 135 -15.10 11.92 -8.24
N ALA A 136 -15.50 12.50 -9.35
CA ALA A 136 -14.78 12.56 -10.63
C ALA A 136 -14.39 11.17 -11.18
N VAL A 137 -15.10 10.12 -10.79
CA VAL A 137 -14.96 8.80 -11.41
C VAL A 137 -15.62 8.82 -12.79
N PRO A 138 -14.91 8.42 -13.86
CA PRO A 138 -15.50 8.35 -15.19
C PRO A 138 -16.69 7.38 -15.22
N PRO A 139 -17.76 7.68 -15.99
CA PRO A 139 -18.85 6.73 -16.18
C PRO A 139 -18.37 5.49 -16.96
N GLY A 140 -18.94 4.34 -16.65
CA GLY A 140 -18.63 3.08 -17.33
C GLY A 140 -18.27 1.96 -16.38
N PRO A 141 -17.93 0.77 -16.89
CA PRO A 141 -17.49 -0.33 -16.05
C PRO A 141 -16.24 0.11 -15.28
N GLN A 142 -16.30 -0.02 -13.96
CA GLN A 142 -15.19 0.31 -13.09
C GLN A 142 -14.08 -0.71 -13.30
N ALA A 143 -13.11 -0.35 -14.12
CA ALA A 143 -11.89 -1.14 -14.27
C ALA A 143 -11.04 -1.02 -13.00
N ASN A 144 -10.12 -1.98 -12.79
CA ASN A 144 -9.21 -2.02 -11.63
C ASN A 144 -8.19 -0.86 -11.58
N SER A 145 -8.31 0.13 -12.46
CA SER A 145 -7.46 1.31 -12.47
C SER A 145 -7.96 2.34 -11.48
N PRO A 146 -7.12 2.77 -10.51
CA PRO A 146 -7.50 3.80 -9.57
C PRO A 146 -7.82 5.11 -10.31
N PRO A 147 -8.79 5.90 -9.81
CA PRO A 147 -9.17 7.17 -10.40
C PRO A 147 -8.10 8.22 -10.11
N TYR A 148 -7.08 8.33 -10.97
CA TYR A 148 -5.99 9.30 -10.78
C TYR A 148 -6.48 10.75 -10.60
N ALA A 149 -7.59 11.12 -11.25
CA ALA A 149 -8.17 12.45 -11.14
C ALA A 149 -9.42 12.50 -10.24
N GLY A 150 -9.81 11.38 -9.64
CA GLY A 150 -10.98 11.28 -8.75
C GLY A 150 -10.61 11.25 -7.27
N GLY A 151 -11.62 11.33 -6.43
CA GLY A 151 -11.48 11.20 -4.99
C GLY A 151 -10.75 12.37 -4.31
N GLN A 152 -10.12 12.08 -3.18
CA GLN A 152 -9.42 13.08 -2.35
C GLN A 152 -8.04 13.35 -2.91
N GLN A 153 -7.91 14.41 -3.71
CA GLN A 153 -6.64 14.83 -4.29
C GLN A 153 -5.76 15.53 -3.25
N ILE A 154 -4.51 15.11 -3.11
CA ILE A 154 -3.51 15.89 -2.36
C ILE A 154 -3.10 17.12 -3.18
N ALA A 155 -2.59 18.17 -2.50
CA ALA A 155 -2.14 19.36 -3.20
C ALA A 155 -0.99 19.05 -4.16
N THR A 156 -0.95 19.73 -5.30
CA THR A 156 -0.01 19.45 -6.42
C THR A 156 1.45 19.60 -6.05
N ASN A 157 1.78 20.39 -5.01
CA ASN A 157 3.13 20.58 -4.50
C ASN A 157 3.46 19.70 -3.28
N THR A 158 2.54 18.82 -2.87
CA THR A 158 2.78 17.91 -1.75
C THR A 158 3.57 16.70 -2.22
N ILE A 159 4.62 16.38 -1.47
CA ILE A 159 5.39 15.14 -1.60
C ILE A 159 5.16 14.31 -0.35
N VAL A 160 4.50 13.18 -0.50
CA VAL A 160 4.28 12.21 0.58
C VAL A 160 5.44 11.23 0.61
N THR A 161 6.01 11.00 1.79
CA THR A 161 7.10 10.04 2.00
C THR A 161 6.72 8.97 3.01
N VAL A 162 7.10 7.73 2.75
CA VAL A 162 6.98 6.62 3.69
C VAL A 162 8.32 5.89 3.74
N PRO A 163 8.87 5.65 4.93
CA PRO A 163 8.48 6.16 6.25
C PRO A 163 8.40 7.68 6.28
N ARG A 164 7.59 8.24 7.19
CA ARG A 164 7.46 9.71 7.35
C ARG A 164 8.77 10.33 7.84
N ALA A 165 8.95 11.60 7.60
CA ALA A 165 10.05 12.34 8.19
C ALA A 165 10.00 12.26 9.74
N GLY A 166 11.11 11.82 10.34
CA GLY A 166 11.23 11.63 11.79
C GLY A 166 10.54 10.38 12.34
N GLU A 167 10.00 9.50 11.48
CA GLU A 167 9.37 8.26 11.95
C GLU A 167 10.37 7.38 12.68
N VAL A 168 9.94 6.82 13.82
CA VAL A 168 10.73 5.91 14.66
C VAL A 168 10.11 4.52 14.68
N ALA A 169 10.85 3.54 15.13
CA ALA A 169 10.42 2.13 15.20
C ALA A 169 10.02 1.53 13.85
N VAL A 170 10.62 2.02 12.76
CA VAL A 170 10.41 1.50 11.41
C VAL A 170 10.96 0.08 11.32
N GLN A 171 10.17 -0.85 10.78
CA GLN A 171 10.62 -2.23 10.55
C GLN A 171 11.81 -2.24 9.58
N PRO A 172 12.91 -2.96 9.89
CA PRO A 172 14.11 -2.93 9.07
C PRO A 172 14.00 -3.72 7.77
N GLY A 173 13.08 -4.67 7.70
CA GLY A 173 12.91 -5.60 6.58
C GLY A 173 11.52 -5.55 5.96
N PHE A 174 11.41 -6.28 4.86
CA PHE A 174 10.20 -6.47 4.10
C PHE A 174 10.09 -7.92 3.63
N ASN A 175 8.95 -8.55 3.85
CA ASN A 175 8.65 -9.87 3.32
C ASN A 175 8.06 -9.76 1.91
N ALA A 176 8.91 -9.63 0.90
CA ALA A 176 8.48 -9.46 -0.48
C ALA A 176 7.68 -10.65 -1.03
N SER A 177 8.00 -11.88 -0.61
CA SER A 177 7.27 -13.08 -1.02
C SER A 177 5.88 -13.19 -0.39
N GLY A 178 5.62 -12.45 0.67
CA GLY A 178 4.31 -12.35 1.30
C GLY A 178 3.38 -11.32 0.65
N GLU A 179 3.89 -10.51 -0.27
CA GLU A 179 3.08 -9.61 -1.10
C GLU A 179 2.80 -10.27 -2.46
N LEU A 180 1.54 -10.33 -2.85
CA LEU A 180 1.12 -10.96 -4.11
C LEU A 180 0.47 -9.90 -5.03
N PRO A 181 1.05 -9.69 -6.23
CA PRO A 181 2.29 -10.30 -6.72
C PRO A 181 3.54 -9.78 -6.01
N ASN A 182 4.65 -10.53 -6.08
CA ASN A 182 5.91 -10.14 -5.44
C ASN A 182 6.60 -8.99 -6.22
N PRO A 183 6.85 -7.82 -5.61
CA PRO A 183 7.51 -6.68 -6.28
C PRO A 183 9.03 -6.85 -6.47
N ALA A 184 9.65 -7.85 -5.82
CA ALA A 184 11.09 -8.08 -5.84
C ALA A 184 11.42 -9.58 -5.82
N PRO A 185 10.99 -10.37 -6.84
CA PRO A 185 11.10 -11.83 -6.82
C PRO A 185 12.54 -12.36 -6.81
N ASP A 186 13.50 -11.51 -7.16
CA ASP A 186 14.94 -11.79 -7.16
C ASP A 186 15.63 -11.49 -5.81
N LEU A 187 14.95 -10.87 -4.86
CA LEU A 187 15.47 -10.56 -3.52
C LEU A 187 14.85 -11.48 -2.46
N SER A 188 15.70 -12.21 -1.75
CA SER A 188 15.24 -13.14 -0.70
C SER A 188 14.79 -12.43 0.58
N ALA A 189 15.43 -11.32 0.94
CA ALA A 189 15.14 -10.55 2.14
C ALA A 189 15.47 -9.06 1.91
N PRO A 190 14.67 -8.32 1.15
CA PRO A 190 14.88 -6.89 0.97
C PRO A 190 14.64 -6.12 2.27
N GLY A 191 15.21 -4.92 2.35
CA GLY A 191 14.93 -3.97 3.41
C GLY A 191 13.56 -3.31 3.25
N ARG A 192 13.15 -2.55 4.26
CA ARG A 192 11.91 -1.76 4.28
C ARG A 192 11.76 -0.92 3.00
N PRO A 193 10.68 -1.07 2.22
CA PRO A 193 10.41 -0.21 1.09
C PRO A 193 10.22 1.25 1.52
N LEU A 194 10.85 2.17 0.81
CA LEU A 194 10.72 3.60 1.01
C LEU A 194 9.96 4.17 -0.18
N MET A 195 8.95 5.00 0.07
CA MET A 195 8.07 5.51 -0.99
C MET A 195 8.11 7.02 -1.07
N VAL A 196 8.08 7.52 -2.28
CA VAL A 196 7.67 8.88 -2.63
C VAL A 196 6.39 8.80 -3.45
N TYR A 197 5.38 9.55 -3.02
CA TYR A 197 4.08 9.64 -3.68
C TYR A 197 3.71 11.11 -3.86
N VAL A 198 3.16 11.43 -5.01
CA VAL A 198 2.74 12.80 -5.37
C VAL A 198 1.33 12.78 -5.95
N ASN A 199 0.68 13.94 -5.99
CA ASN A 199 -0.54 14.08 -6.79
C ASN A 199 -0.21 13.78 -8.26
N GLY A 200 -1.09 13.05 -8.92
CA GLY A 200 -0.99 12.73 -10.34
C GLY A 200 -2.33 12.91 -11.02
N ALA A 201 -2.41 13.83 -11.98
CA ALA A 201 -3.54 13.90 -12.91
C ALA A 201 -3.44 12.78 -13.96
N ASN A 202 -4.53 12.55 -14.72
CA ASN A 202 -4.55 11.55 -15.78
C ASN A 202 -3.38 11.69 -16.75
N GLY A 203 -2.59 10.65 -16.89
CA GLY A 203 -1.44 10.62 -17.78
C GLY A 203 -0.15 11.20 -17.20
N GLU A 204 -0.17 11.88 -16.07
CA GLU A 204 1.05 12.33 -15.40
C GLU A 204 1.86 11.17 -14.84
N VAL A 205 3.17 11.32 -14.85
CA VAL A 205 4.12 10.29 -14.45
C VAL A 205 5.16 10.92 -13.52
N LEU A 206 5.49 10.24 -12.43
CA LEU A 206 6.60 10.59 -11.56
C LEU A 206 7.86 9.85 -12.02
N THR A 207 8.80 10.59 -12.60
CA THR A 207 10.13 10.08 -12.99
C THR A 207 11.16 10.33 -11.91
N VAL A 208 12.22 9.54 -11.88
CA VAL A 208 13.28 9.58 -10.85
C VAL A 208 14.62 9.91 -11.48
N SER A 209 15.23 11.02 -11.09
CA SER A 209 16.62 11.35 -11.46
C SER A 209 17.64 10.88 -10.42
N SER A 210 17.23 10.80 -9.14
CA SER A 210 18.04 10.26 -8.03
C SER A 210 17.13 9.80 -6.89
N PHE A 211 17.40 8.61 -6.34
CA PHE A 211 16.74 8.14 -5.12
C PHE A 211 17.75 7.32 -4.33
N ARG A 212 18.20 7.82 -3.19
CA ARG A 212 19.35 7.31 -2.45
C ARG A 212 19.04 7.21 -0.96
N LEU A 213 19.65 6.23 -0.30
CA LEU A 213 19.57 5.98 1.14
C LEU A 213 20.97 6.02 1.74
N PHE A 214 21.12 6.71 2.87
CA PHE A 214 22.38 6.83 3.59
C PHE A 214 22.19 6.36 5.03
N ASP A 215 23.18 5.67 5.57
CA ASP A 215 23.24 5.29 6.98
C ASP A 215 23.70 6.47 7.87
N GLY A 216 23.71 6.25 9.20
CA GLY A 216 24.10 7.26 10.18
C GLY A 216 25.56 7.72 10.09
N THR A 217 26.40 7.06 9.30
CA THR A 217 27.79 7.49 9.01
C THR A 217 27.89 8.31 7.72
N GLY A 218 26.79 8.41 6.96
CA GLY A 218 26.76 9.03 5.64
C GLY A 218 27.14 8.10 4.50
N ALA A 219 27.39 6.81 4.77
CA ALA A 219 27.65 5.83 3.73
C ALA A 219 26.35 5.47 3.00
N GLU A 220 26.44 5.36 1.67
CA GLU A 220 25.30 4.98 0.84
C GLU A 220 24.95 3.50 1.02
N VAL A 221 23.69 3.21 1.27
CA VAL A 221 23.15 1.86 1.36
C VAL A 221 22.81 1.35 -0.03
N PRO A 222 23.19 0.12 -0.41
CA PRO A 222 22.78 -0.47 -1.68
C PRO A 222 21.28 -0.59 -1.81
N THR A 223 20.71 0.01 -2.86
CA THR A 223 19.27 0.08 -3.09
C THR A 223 18.93 -0.09 -4.57
N ARG A 224 17.65 -0.34 -4.84
CA ARG A 224 17.06 -0.36 -6.18
C ARG A 224 15.82 0.54 -6.21
N ALA A 225 15.79 1.51 -7.11
CA ALA A 225 14.59 2.30 -7.36
C ALA A 225 13.63 1.51 -8.25
N LEU A 226 12.39 1.35 -7.80
CA LEU A 226 11.30 0.69 -8.52
C LEU A 226 10.31 1.77 -9.00
N VAL A 227 10.04 1.79 -10.31
CA VAL A 227 9.19 2.77 -10.97
C VAL A 227 8.11 2.08 -11.80
N SER A 228 7.01 2.76 -12.07
CA SER A 228 6.02 2.24 -13.02
C SER A 228 6.63 2.10 -14.42
N GLU A 229 6.09 1.21 -15.24
CA GLU A 229 6.55 1.04 -16.63
C GLU A 229 6.53 2.36 -17.40
N ALA A 230 5.49 3.19 -17.20
CA ALA A 230 5.36 4.49 -17.84
C ALA A 230 6.41 5.50 -17.37
N ALA A 231 6.96 5.36 -16.17
CA ALA A 231 7.99 6.24 -15.62
C ALA A 231 9.42 5.83 -16.03
N LYS A 232 9.61 4.57 -16.43
CA LYS A 232 10.95 4.03 -16.74
C LYS A 232 11.70 4.81 -17.83
N PRO A 233 11.10 5.21 -18.95
CA PRO A 233 11.84 5.92 -20.01
C PRO A 233 12.41 7.28 -19.57
N GLY A 234 11.74 7.97 -18.64
CA GLY A 234 12.17 9.29 -18.12
C GLY A 234 12.97 9.23 -16.82
N SER A 235 13.23 8.02 -16.31
CA SER A 235 13.94 7.82 -15.03
C SER A 235 15.42 7.48 -15.24
N MET A 236 16.20 7.60 -14.16
CA MET A 236 17.63 7.21 -14.17
C MET A 236 17.81 5.79 -14.70
N ALA A 237 18.93 5.53 -15.38
CA ALA A 237 19.17 4.25 -16.04
C ALA A 237 19.11 3.04 -15.09
N SER A 238 19.56 3.22 -13.84
CA SER A 238 19.54 2.18 -12.79
C SER A 238 18.15 1.93 -12.16
N ALA A 239 17.14 2.76 -12.43
CA ALA A 239 15.77 2.46 -12.00
C ALA A 239 15.25 1.22 -12.74
N VAL A 240 14.49 0.40 -12.05
CA VAL A 240 13.88 -0.82 -12.58
C VAL A 240 12.38 -0.60 -12.73
N ALA A 241 11.82 -1.00 -13.86
CA ALA A 241 10.37 -1.01 -14.02
C ALA A 241 9.75 -2.07 -13.12
N ASP A 242 8.53 -1.82 -12.69
CA ASP A 242 7.75 -2.79 -11.92
C ASP A 242 7.71 -4.16 -12.64
N PRO A 243 8.19 -5.24 -12.03
CA PRO A 243 8.21 -6.57 -12.66
C PRO A 243 6.78 -7.13 -12.90
N ASN A 244 5.77 -6.56 -12.24
CA ASN A 244 4.37 -6.95 -12.35
C ASN A 244 3.55 -5.98 -13.22
N GLY A 245 4.23 -5.05 -13.92
CA GLY A 245 3.68 -4.16 -14.94
C GLY A 245 2.73 -3.11 -14.39
N GLN A 246 1.45 -3.43 -14.25
CA GLN A 246 0.40 -2.44 -13.95
C GLN A 246 0.19 -2.14 -12.45
N TYR A 247 0.86 -2.83 -11.53
CA TYR A 247 0.58 -2.69 -10.12
C TYR A 247 1.19 -1.44 -9.50
N LEU A 248 2.33 -0.98 -9.98
CA LEU A 248 2.93 0.26 -9.50
C LEU A 248 2.32 1.48 -10.17
N ARG A 249 1.77 2.40 -9.37
CA ARG A 249 1.12 3.61 -9.86
C ARG A 249 2.10 4.57 -10.50
N ARG A 250 1.61 5.35 -11.46
CA ARG A 250 2.43 6.32 -12.21
C ARG A 250 2.96 7.46 -11.36
N ASN A 251 2.29 7.76 -10.26
CA ASN A 251 2.61 8.87 -9.35
C ASN A 251 3.28 8.40 -8.04
N ALA A 252 3.72 7.14 -7.98
CA ALA A 252 4.47 6.57 -6.88
C ALA A 252 5.79 5.97 -7.36
N VAL A 253 6.82 6.07 -6.53
CA VAL A 253 8.11 5.41 -6.74
C VAL A 253 8.59 4.81 -5.42
N PHE A 254 9.26 3.67 -5.50
CA PHE A 254 9.81 3.01 -4.32
C PHE A 254 11.33 2.87 -4.42
N LEU A 255 11.98 2.93 -3.26
CA LEU A 255 13.37 2.57 -3.09
C LEU A 255 13.43 1.32 -2.22
N LEU A 256 13.95 0.23 -2.75
CA LEU A 256 14.11 -1.04 -2.06
C LEU A 256 15.56 -1.23 -1.63
N PRO A 257 15.90 -1.21 -0.34
CA PRO A 257 17.20 -1.66 0.12
C PRO A 257 17.40 -3.13 -0.25
N LEU A 258 18.58 -3.49 -0.77
CA LEU A 258 18.84 -4.85 -1.25
C LEU A 258 18.97 -5.89 -0.13
N ALA A 259 19.11 -5.43 1.13
CA ALA A 259 19.14 -6.25 2.32
C ALA A 259 18.41 -5.53 3.47
N PRO A 260 18.03 -6.23 4.55
CA PRO A 260 17.43 -5.62 5.72
C PRO A 260 18.31 -4.50 6.30
N LEU A 261 17.67 -3.43 6.74
CA LEU A 261 18.34 -2.33 7.42
C LEU A 261 18.82 -2.76 8.81
N LYS A 262 19.80 -2.08 9.37
CA LYS A 262 20.24 -2.32 10.75
C LYS A 262 19.17 -1.85 11.73
N SER A 263 18.86 -2.63 12.75
CA SER A 263 17.98 -2.24 13.84
C SER A 263 18.57 -1.10 14.67
N GLY A 264 17.71 -0.22 15.18
CA GLY A 264 18.10 0.91 16.04
C GLY A 264 18.95 1.97 15.33
N ALA A 265 18.96 1.99 14.01
CA ALA A 265 19.79 2.88 13.21
C ALA A 265 18.96 3.99 12.55
N THR A 266 19.53 5.19 12.44
CA THR A 266 18.93 6.31 11.71
C THR A 266 19.45 6.31 10.28
N TYR A 267 18.53 6.53 9.34
CA TYR A 267 18.81 6.63 7.92
C TYR A 267 18.34 7.96 7.37
N THR A 268 19.06 8.48 6.37
CA THR A 268 18.67 9.67 5.61
C THR A 268 18.39 9.29 4.17
N VAL A 269 17.25 9.74 3.66
CA VAL A 269 16.81 9.52 2.29
C VAL A 269 16.92 10.81 1.50
N SER A 270 17.36 10.72 0.25
CA SER A 270 17.38 11.85 -0.69
C SER A 270 16.69 11.43 -1.97
N PHE A 271 15.71 12.22 -2.41
CA PHE A 271 14.95 12.03 -3.64
C PHE A 271 15.02 13.26 -4.51
N ALA A 272 15.20 13.06 -5.81
CA ALA A 272 15.00 14.03 -6.86
C ALA A 272 14.36 13.38 -8.09
N GLY A 273 13.40 14.05 -8.69
CA GLY A 273 12.65 13.54 -9.84
C GLY A 273 11.83 14.65 -10.48
N ALA A 274 10.85 14.26 -11.30
CA ALA A 274 9.91 15.21 -11.89
C ALA A 274 8.53 14.58 -12.06
N ARG A 275 7.47 15.35 -11.78
CA ARG A 275 6.11 15.02 -12.12
C ARG A 275 5.72 15.75 -13.39
N ALA A 276 5.42 15.00 -14.46
CA ALA A 276 5.08 15.57 -15.78
C ALA A 276 6.06 16.69 -16.20
N GLY A 277 7.36 16.48 -15.98
CA GLY A 277 8.42 17.45 -16.29
C GLY A 277 8.66 18.54 -15.24
N THR A 278 7.78 18.72 -14.25
CA THR A 278 8.00 19.67 -13.14
C THR A 278 8.94 19.05 -12.11
N PRO A 279 10.12 19.65 -11.84
CA PRO A 279 11.09 19.10 -10.90
C PRO A 279 10.55 19.05 -9.47
N LEU A 280 10.88 17.96 -8.76
CA LEU A 280 10.55 17.73 -7.37
C LEU A 280 11.78 17.18 -6.64
N SER A 281 11.99 17.61 -5.40
CA SER A 281 13.04 17.04 -4.55
C SER A 281 12.63 17.09 -3.10
N THR A 282 13.10 16.11 -2.32
CA THR A 282 12.91 16.08 -0.86
C THR A 282 14.03 15.27 -0.20
N SER A 283 14.26 15.52 1.07
CA SER A 283 15.14 14.71 1.91
C SER A 283 14.51 14.58 3.29
N TRP A 284 14.59 13.38 3.86
CA TRP A 284 14.05 13.10 5.19
C TRP A 284 14.85 12.00 5.88
N SER A 285 14.63 11.83 7.18
CA SER A 285 15.26 10.78 7.97
C SER A 285 14.20 9.99 8.72
N PHE A 286 14.54 8.73 9.05
CA PHE A 286 13.75 7.85 9.90
C PHE A 286 14.68 6.95 10.74
N THR A 287 14.13 6.34 11.78
CA THR A 287 14.90 5.43 12.64
C THR A 287 14.22 4.07 12.73
N THR A 288 14.99 3.01 12.51
CA THR A 288 14.48 1.64 12.60
C THR A 288 14.23 1.23 14.06
N VAL A 289 13.34 0.23 14.24
CA VAL A 289 13.09 -0.36 15.56
C VAL A 289 14.39 -0.89 16.17
N ALA A 290 14.57 -0.67 17.47
CA ALA A 290 15.69 -1.27 18.19
C ALA A 290 15.60 -2.80 18.13
N ALA A 291 16.75 -3.49 18.10
CA ALA A 291 16.75 -4.93 18.26
C ALA A 291 16.13 -5.27 19.64
N SER A 292 15.22 -6.25 19.65
CA SER A 292 14.76 -6.82 20.92
C SER A 292 15.97 -7.41 21.64
N VAL A 293 16.22 -6.94 22.85
CA VAL A 293 17.20 -7.61 23.73
C VAL A 293 16.60 -8.97 24.09
N PRO A 294 17.33 -10.08 23.84
CA PRO A 294 16.85 -11.43 24.13
C PRO A 294 16.60 -11.66 25.62
#